data_c471f44c9721c1d2b813be26fdca399e
#
_entry.id   c471f44c9721c1d2b813be26fdca399e
#
_cell.length_a   1.000
_cell.length_b   1.000
_cell.length_c   1.000
_cell.angle_alpha   90.00
_cell.angle_beta   90.00
_cell.angle_gamma   90.00
#
_symmetry.space_group_name_H-M   'P 1'
#
loop_
_entity.id
_entity.type
_entity.pdbx_description
1 polymer ?
#
loop_
_entity_poly.entity_id
_entity_poly.type
_entity_poly.pdbx_seq_one_letter_code
_entity_poly.pdbx_strand_id
1 'polypeptide(L)'
;KQEESKPEIGFKFDIEPYVIASSEDSVECAWTEGDAVGVYAYDAESDELVFGNKKLTFDGSNWVGDKLCWEKESLKFCAYYPFDENNTDPTAISVNIKEDQNSENDYRLSDFLVARNEEGVKIGSDVKLEFRHEFAMIQVEVPKSKYWNIDGKLEVSLCGVGTLAVINLLEDSDVSASVAGTRSSEGNVKMHLFELPGEERYNYIYRAVIPVQTLGGGTSLFSYVTDGKEYRLGGPVVDCALNAGNVKVFNRSLPVDYKHPDVIHMVVDQKGTYKYQGDGLWYFRMGSPKTEEGRNNTNVENQHNVHMSRSYYMGKYEVTNAEYASFLNENKIGSDGIWNGWDDAENKSKVLVRQYAKFGLIWDTELAEWKPADGYCDCPVVNVSWYGAKAFADCVGGALPTEAQWEFACRGGLEETPFGLGNGLDLTGDIAHIRATDRKTTAPVGSYSPNAFDLYDLHGNVSEWVADWFDANYYGGSGGFAWNPTGPETGTGKVVRGGDFTMDKL
;
A
#
# COMPACT_ATOMS: atom_id res chain seq x y z
N LYS A 1 -46.01 13.93 55.68
CA LYS A 1 -44.56 14.00 55.39
C LYS A 1 -44.44 14.14 53.87
N GLN A 2 -43.98 15.28 53.38
CA GLN A 2 -43.52 15.37 51.98
C GLN A 2 -42.36 14.40 51.86
N GLU A 3 -42.43 13.40 50.97
CA GLU A 3 -41.26 12.67 50.53
C GLU A 3 -40.31 13.66 49.87
N GLU A 4 -39.19 13.93 50.48
CA GLU A 4 -38.10 14.68 49.81
C GLU A 4 -37.75 13.92 48.56
N SER A 5 -37.92 14.58 47.38
CA SER A 5 -37.52 13.99 46.10
C SER A 5 -36.03 13.72 46.12
N LYS A 6 -35.65 12.44 45.97
CA LYS A 6 -34.25 12.06 45.89
C LYS A 6 -33.58 12.81 44.73
N PRO A 7 -32.33 13.29 44.90
CA PRO A 7 -31.62 14.01 43.84
C PRO A 7 -31.39 13.11 42.62
N GLU A 8 -31.51 13.68 41.43
CA GLU A 8 -31.22 13.02 40.16
C GLU A 8 -29.71 12.87 39.99
N ILE A 9 -29.27 11.81 39.29
CA ILE A 9 -27.87 11.52 39.02
C ILE A 9 -27.48 12.16 37.68
N GLY A 10 -26.49 13.04 37.71
CA GLY A 10 -25.89 13.60 36.50
C GLY A 10 -24.70 12.73 36.01
N PHE A 11 -24.63 12.51 34.71
CA PHE A 11 -23.56 11.69 34.08
C PHE A 11 -22.72 12.52 33.14
N LYS A 12 -21.40 12.22 33.14
CA LYS A 12 -20.41 12.72 32.19
C LYS A 12 -19.56 11.55 31.73
N PHE A 13 -19.50 11.32 30.43
CA PHE A 13 -18.77 10.18 29.85
C PHE A 13 -17.76 10.67 28.82
N ASP A 14 -16.53 10.22 28.97
CA ASP A 14 -15.41 10.40 28.04
C ASP A 14 -15.03 9.06 27.42
N ILE A 15 -14.32 9.06 26.30
CA ILE A 15 -13.84 7.86 25.61
C ILE A 15 -12.32 7.96 25.52
N GLU A 16 -11.61 6.90 25.93
CA GLU A 16 -10.17 6.76 25.65
C GLU A 16 -9.95 6.54 24.16
N PRO A 17 -8.91 7.14 23.54
CA PRO A 17 -8.59 6.88 22.13
C PRO A 17 -8.02 5.49 21.91
N TYR A 18 -8.15 4.94 20.69
CA TYR A 18 -7.38 3.79 20.27
C TYR A 18 -5.90 4.15 20.11
N VAL A 19 -5.01 3.26 20.54
CA VAL A 19 -3.55 3.45 20.47
C VAL A 19 -2.97 2.66 19.30
N ILE A 20 -2.16 3.31 18.45
CA ILE A 20 -1.39 2.64 17.41
C ILE A 20 -0.11 2.13 18.04
N ALA A 21 0.00 0.82 18.24
CA ALA A 21 1.10 0.19 19.00
C ALA A 21 2.51 0.42 18.39
N SER A 22 2.60 0.80 17.11
CA SER A 22 3.86 1.05 16.39
C SER A 22 4.29 2.51 16.34
N SER A 23 3.48 3.44 16.86
CA SER A 23 3.75 4.88 16.84
C SER A 23 3.22 5.53 18.11
N GLU A 24 3.49 6.83 18.29
CA GLU A 24 2.87 7.64 19.35
C GLU A 24 1.48 8.16 18.94
N ASP A 25 0.96 7.75 17.80
CA ASP A 25 -0.31 8.21 17.25
C ASP A 25 -1.49 7.48 17.90
N SER A 26 -2.63 8.17 17.93
CA SER A 26 -3.91 7.64 18.41
C SER A 26 -5.02 7.88 17.41
N VAL A 27 -6.10 7.10 17.54
CA VAL A 27 -7.34 7.32 16.80
C VAL A 27 -8.37 7.85 17.80
N GLU A 28 -8.65 9.14 17.70
CA GLU A 28 -9.62 9.82 18.56
C GLU A 28 -11.03 9.31 18.30
N CYS A 29 -11.76 9.11 19.39
CA CYS A 29 -13.18 8.73 19.40
C CYS A 29 -13.99 9.75 20.15
N ALA A 30 -15.22 9.99 19.70
CA ALA A 30 -16.11 10.95 20.31
C ALA A 30 -17.57 10.48 20.26
N TRP A 31 -18.35 10.87 21.24
CA TRP A 31 -19.78 10.63 21.26
C TRP A 31 -20.49 11.41 20.14
N THR A 32 -21.43 10.76 19.49
CA THR A 32 -22.30 11.36 18.46
C THR A 32 -23.74 11.40 18.96
N GLU A 33 -24.47 12.43 18.58
CA GLU A 33 -25.90 12.52 18.90
C GLU A 33 -26.65 11.25 18.48
N GLY A 34 -27.37 10.67 19.42
CA GLY A 34 -28.07 9.39 19.27
C GLY A 34 -27.34 8.18 19.84
N ASP A 35 -26.03 8.29 20.18
CA ASP A 35 -25.35 7.21 20.89
C ASP A 35 -26.02 6.87 22.20
N ALA A 36 -26.12 5.59 22.48
CA ALA A 36 -26.80 5.13 23.68
C ALA A 36 -25.97 4.13 24.48
N VAL A 37 -25.94 4.31 25.79
CA VAL A 37 -25.21 3.45 26.73
C VAL A 37 -26.16 2.76 27.67
N GLY A 38 -25.79 1.56 28.13
CA GLY A 38 -26.47 0.85 29.24
C GLY A 38 -25.72 1.10 30.55
N VAL A 39 -26.44 1.47 31.59
CA VAL A 39 -25.87 1.77 32.91
C VAL A 39 -26.41 0.81 33.96
N TYR A 40 -25.53 0.23 34.77
CA TYR A 40 -25.83 -0.50 35.98
C TYR A 40 -25.26 0.27 37.18
N ALA A 41 -25.97 0.19 38.32
CA ALA A 41 -25.47 0.74 39.56
C ALA A 41 -25.64 -0.23 40.71
N TYR A 42 -24.64 -0.26 41.57
CA TYR A 42 -24.55 -1.13 42.74
C TYR A 42 -24.37 -0.28 44.01
N ASP A 43 -24.93 -0.73 45.10
CA ASP A 43 -24.64 -0.19 46.41
C ASP A 43 -23.15 -0.36 46.73
N ALA A 44 -22.44 0.73 47.03
CA ALA A 44 -20.99 0.68 47.24
C ALA A 44 -20.55 -0.13 48.49
N GLU A 45 -21.47 -0.35 49.46
CA GLU A 45 -21.18 -1.08 50.69
C GLU A 45 -21.56 -2.56 50.61
N SER A 46 -22.69 -2.88 49.93
CA SER A 46 -23.20 -4.27 49.89
C SER A 46 -23.00 -4.97 48.55
N ASP A 47 -22.58 -4.29 47.53
CA ASP A 47 -22.50 -4.77 46.14
C ASP A 47 -23.87 -5.26 45.58
N GLU A 48 -25.01 -4.88 46.19
CA GLU A 48 -26.33 -5.22 45.69
C GLU A 48 -26.67 -4.35 44.47
N LEU A 49 -27.26 -4.95 43.42
CA LEU A 49 -27.72 -4.24 42.24
C LEU A 49 -28.88 -3.26 42.60
N VAL A 50 -28.69 -1.99 42.30
CA VAL A 50 -29.70 -0.91 42.52
C VAL A 50 -30.40 -0.57 41.22
N PHE A 51 -29.67 -0.43 40.13
CA PHE A 51 -30.23 -0.21 38.79
C PHE A 51 -29.64 -1.21 37.81
N GLY A 52 -30.49 -1.81 36.95
CA GLY A 52 -30.06 -2.74 35.91
C GLY A 52 -30.38 -2.20 34.51
N ASN A 53 -29.36 -2.18 33.66
CA ASN A 53 -29.40 -1.84 32.23
C ASN A 53 -30.27 -0.62 31.87
N LYS A 54 -30.01 0.49 32.52
CA LYS A 54 -30.71 1.76 32.25
C LYS A 54 -30.12 2.46 31.03
N LYS A 55 -31.01 2.86 30.10
CA LYS A 55 -30.61 3.53 28.87
C LYS A 55 -30.38 5.01 29.09
N LEU A 56 -29.23 5.50 28.71
CA LEU A 56 -28.91 6.92 28.51
C LEU A 56 -28.51 7.16 27.05
N THR A 57 -29.02 8.26 26.48
CA THR A 57 -28.74 8.63 25.09
C THR A 57 -28.08 10.00 25.07
N PHE A 58 -27.05 10.17 24.24
CA PHE A 58 -26.39 11.45 24.06
C PHE A 58 -27.18 12.35 23.12
N ASP A 59 -27.57 13.54 23.56
CA ASP A 59 -28.39 14.52 22.79
C ASP A 59 -27.53 15.52 22.01
N GLY A 60 -26.20 15.30 21.93
CA GLY A 60 -25.21 16.21 21.36
C GLY A 60 -24.52 17.10 22.40
N SER A 61 -25.01 17.12 23.65
CA SER A 61 -24.46 17.91 24.75
C SER A 61 -24.54 17.22 26.10
N ASN A 62 -25.59 16.45 26.35
CA ASN A 62 -25.85 15.80 27.63
C ASN A 62 -26.32 14.36 27.43
N TRP A 63 -26.24 13.58 28.51
CA TRP A 63 -26.79 12.24 28.57
C TRP A 63 -28.18 12.29 29.15
N VAL A 64 -29.18 11.91 28.38
CA VAL A 64 -30.59 11.96 28.70
C VAL A 64 -31.26 10.60 28.57
N GLY A 65 -32.27 10.31 29.35
CA GLY A 65 -32.97 9.02 29.28
C GLY A 65 -33.76 8.68 30.52
N ASP A 66 -33.59 7.45 31.00
CA ASP A 66 -34.26 7.00 32.24
C ASP A 66 -33.86 7.89 33.40
N LYS A 67 -34.88 8.34 34.16
CA LYS A 67 -34.66 9.16 35.35
C LYS A 67 -34.03 8.30 36.45
N LEU A 68 -32.73 8.53 36.73
CA LEU A 68 -31.97 7.83 37.76
C LEU A 68 -31.81 8.76 38.96
N CYS A 69 -32.26 8.30 40.13
CA CYS A 69 -32.14 9.03 41.38
C CYS A 69 -31.28 8.28 42.39
N TRP A 70 -30.61 9.00 43.27
CA TRP A 70 -29.78 8.40 44.31
C TRP A 70 -30.63 7.58 45.29
N GLU A 71 -30.51 6.24 45.21
CA GLU A 71 -31.22 5.31 46.08
C GLU A 71 -30.46 4.98 47.37
N LYS A 72 -29.14 5.20 47.36
CA LYS A 72 -28.17 4.91 48.43
C LYS A 72 -27.25 6.10 48.67
N GLU A 73 -26.51 6.09 49.78
CA GLU A 73 -25.52 7.10 50.15
C GLU A 73 -24.32 7.15 49.16
N SER A 74 -23.95 5.99 48.62
CA SER A 74 -22.86 5.83 47.65
C SER A 74 -23.18 4.70 46.69
N LEU A 75 -22.92 4.92 45.39
CA LEU A 75 -23.13 3.94 44.32
C LEU A 75 -21.86 3.72 43.50
N LYS A 76 -21.61 2.48 43.14
CA LYS A 76 -20.68 2.08 42.10
C LYS A 76 -21.44 1.95 40.79
N PHE A 77 -20.82 2.33 39.69
CA PHE A 77 -21.40 2.26 38.35
C PHE A 77 -20.56 1.44 37.42
N CYS A 78 -21.21 0.66 36.54
CA CYS A 78 -20.61 0.20 35.31
C CYS A 78 -21.53 0.51 34.13
N ALA A 79 -20.92 0.82 32.98
CA ALA A 79 -21.66 1.20 31.80
C ALA A 79 -21.01 0.59 30.57
N TYR A 80 -21.79 0.41 29.49
CA TYR A 80 -21.30 -0.13 28.24
C TYR A 80 -21.96 0.54 27.02
N TYR A 81 -21.29 0.50 25.90
CA TYR A 81 -21.77 0.96 24.60
C TYR A 81 -21.46 -0.14 23.54
N PRO A 82 -22.32 -0.33 22.54
CA PRO A 82 -23.65 0.27 22.36
C PRO A 82 -24.73 -0.39 23.26
N PHE A 83 -25.73 0.36 23.60
CA PHE A 83 -26.86 -0.13 24.41
C PHE A 83 -27.64 -1.24 23.68
N ASP A 84 -27.94 -2.32 24.39
CA ASP A 84 -28.89 -3.35 23.96
C ASP A 84 -29.83 -3.69 25.13
N GLU A 85 -31.13 -3.59 24.92
CA GLU A 85 -32.17 -3.85 25.94
C GLU A 85 -32.16 -5.32 26.42
N ASN A 86 -31.63 -6.25 25.62
CA ASN A 86 -31.52 -7.68 25.93
C ASN A 86 -30.39 -8.01 26.90
N ASN A 87 -29.47 -7.10 27.11
CA ASN A 87 -28.36 -7.27 28.05
C ASN A 87 -28.82 -7.06 29.49
N THR A 88 -29.37 -8.10 30.11
CA THR A 88 -29.91 -8.05 31.46
C THR A 88 -28.95 -8.58 32.52
N ASP A 89 -27.93 -9.33 32.13
CA ASP A 89 -26.89 -9.88 33.01
C ASP A 89 -25.53 -9.19 32.73
N PRO A 90 -25.06 -8.32 33.63
CA PRO A 90 -23.82 -7.59 33.46
C PRO A 90 -22.58 -8.48 33.47
N THR A 91 -22.68 -9.74 33.92
CA THR A 91 -21.55 -10.70 33.93
C THR A 91 -21.41 -11.46 32.61
N ALA A 92 -22.36 -11.33 31.68
CA ALA A 92 -22.39 -12.10 30.44
C ALA A 92 -23.03 -11.31 29.29
N ILE A 93 -22.51 -10.11 29.01
CA ILE A 93 -22.95 -9.28 27.87
C ILE A 93 -22.52 -9.94 26.57
N SER A 94 -23.47 -10.35 25.76
CA SER A 94 -23.20 -10.94 24.44
C SER A 94 -23.15 -9.84 23.38
N VAL A 95 -22.02 -9.73 22.68
CA VAL A 95 -21.77 -8.71 21.66
C VAL A 95 -21.48 -9.38 20.35
N ASN A 96 -22.30 -9.11 19.34
CA ASN A 96 -22.07 -9.53 17.96
C ASN A 96 -21.84 -8.29 17.10
N ILE A 97 -20.61 -8.15 16.57
CA ILE A 97 -20.28 -7.01 15.69
C ILE A 97 -21.02 -7.09 14.35
N LYS A 98 -21.12 -5.97 13.66
CA LYS A 98 -21.64 -5.94 12.30
C LYS A 98 -20.64 -6.58 11.33
N GLU A 99 -21.11 -7.50 10.49
CA GLU A 99 -20.29 -8.09 9.41
C GLU A 99 -20.05 -7.08 8.27
N ASP A 100 -21.01 -6.18 8.03
CA ASP A 100 -20.81 -5.03 7.13
C ASP A 100 -20.61 -3.76 7.96
N GLN A 101 -19.35 -3.35 8.09
CA GLN A 101 -18.96 -2.11 8.78
C GLN A 101 -18.66 -0.98 7.78
N ASN A 102 -19.06 -1.10 6.50
CA ASN A 102 -18.76 -0.11 5.47
C ASN A 102 -19.42 1.25 5.71
N SER A 103 -20.55 1.31 6.44
CA SER A 103 -21.11 2.56 6.90
C SER A 103 -20.44 3.02 8.20
N GLU A 104 -20.30 4.34 8.38
CA GLU A 104 -19.76 4.90 9.63
C GLU A 104 -20.56 4.47 10.84
N ASN A 105 -21.89 4.42 10.72
CA ASN A 105 -22.77 4.00 11.80
C ASN A 105 -22.55 2.53 12.20
N ASP A 106 -22.48 1.60 11.23
CA ASP A 106 -22.25 0.18 11.52
C ASP A 106 -20.85 -0.08 12.05
N TYR A 107 -19.85 0.67 11.56
CA TYR A 107 -18.49 0.66 12.08
C TYR A 107 -18.49 1.09 13.57
N ARG A 108 -19.12 2.21 13.91
CA ARG A 108 -19.19 2.71 15.28
C ARG A 108 -19.97 1.78 16.22
N LEU A 109 -21.09 1.21 15.76
CA LEU A 109 -21.89 0.25 16.53
C LEU A 109 -21.21 -1.12 16.71
N SER A 110 -20.10 -1.38 16.01
CA SER A 110 -19.27 -2.57 16.19
C SER A 110 -18.23 -2.39 17.29
N ASP A 111 -17.96 -1.17 17.70
CA ASP A 111 -17.07 -0.89 18.82
C ASP A 111 -17.78 -1.14 20.14
N PHE A 112 -17.11 -1.88 21.02
CA PHE A 112 -17.67 -2.17 22.34
C PHE A 112 -16.84 -1.51 23.43
N LEU A 113 -17.47 -0.57 24.12
CA LEU A 113 -16.85 0.24 25.16
C LEU A 113 -17.40 -0.12 26.53
N VAL A 114 -16.53 -0.13 27.54
CA VAL A 114 -16.86 -0.37 28.93
C VAL A 114 -16.27 0.72 29.80
N ALA A 115 -17.05 1.19 30.75
CA ALA A 115 -16.59 2.11 31.78
C ALA A 115 -17.09 1.66 33.15
N ARG A 116 -16.27 1.85 34.19
CA ARG A 116 -16.65 1.57 35.57
C ARG A 116 -15.87 2.43 36.56
N ASN A 117 -16.41 2.54 37.74
CA ASN A 117 -15.67 3.06 38.88
C ASN A 117 -15.68 2.01 40.02
N GLU A 118 -14.50 1.77 40.57
CA GLU A 118 -14.35 0.84 41.71
C GLU A 118 -14.68 1.48 43.03
N GLU A 119 -14.46 2.78 43.15
CA GLU A 119 -14.81 3.56 44.31
C GLU A 119 -16.23 4.10 44.19
N GLY A 120 -17.00 3.99 45.25
CA GLY A 120 -18.39 4.52 45.25
C GLY A 120 -18.44 6.05 45.07
N VAL A 121 -19.33 6.52 44.21
CA VAL A 121 -19.65 7.93 44.05
C VAL A 121 -20.74 8.30 45.09
N LYS A 122 -20.49 9.37 45.86
CA LYS A 122 -21.39 9.82 46.90
C LYS A 122 -22.61 10.55 46.36
N ILE A 123 -23.75 10.42 47.03
CA ILE A 123 -25.01 11.09 46.74
C ILE A 123 -24.79 12.60 46.46
N GLY A 124 -25.39 13.09 45.36
CA GLY A 124 -25.34 14.49 44.94
C GLY A 124 -24.10 14.90 44.15
N SER A 125 -23.17 13.96 43.87
CA SER A 125 -22.03 14.21 42.97
C SER A 125 -22.37 13.80 41.53
N ASP A 126 -21.74 14.46 40.55
CA ASP A 126 -21.78 14.00 39.14
C ASP A 126 -20.98 12.69 39.01
N VAL A 127 -21.52 11.74 38.27
CA VAL A 127 -20.87 10.48 37.92
C VAL A 127 -20.04 10.71 36.67
N LYS A 128 -18.73 10.58 36.80
CA LYS A 128 -17.77 10.65 35.67
C LYS A 128 -17.26 9.26 35.39
N LEU A 129 -17.43 8.80 34.16
CA LEU A 129 -16.89 7.51 33.69
C LEU A 129 -16.10 7.72 32.42
N GLU A 130 -14.95 7.07 32.33
CA GLU A 130 -14.10 7.02 31.16
C GLU A 130 -14.26 5.64 30.50
N PHE A 131 -14.72 5.64 29.26
CA PHE A 131 -14.97 4.42 28.51
C PHE A 131 -13.71 3.93 27.82
N ARG A 132 -13.39 2.65 27.95
CA ARG A 132 -12.29 1.98 27.30
C ARG A 132 -12.79 1.02 26.23
N HIS A 133 -12.02 0.86 25.19
CA HIS A 133 -12.30 -0.10 24.11
C HIS A 133 -11.99 -1.52 24.59
N GLU A 134 -12.96 -2.42 24.52
CA GLU A 134 -12.78 -3.86 24.81
C GLU A 134 -12.42 -4.64 23.54
N PHE A 135 -12.54 -4.05 22.37
CA PHE A 135 -12.21 -4.63 21.09
C PHE A 135 -10.93 -4.02 20.51
N ALA A 136 -10.39 -4.68 19.47
CA ALA A 136 -9.25 -4.21 18.73
C ALA A 136 -9.68 -3.61 17.39
N MET A 137 -8.97 -2.60 16.93
CA MET A 137 -9.12 -2.05 15.60
C MET A 137 -8.11 -2.64 14.65
N ILE A 138 -8.55 -3.10 13.49
CA ILE A 138 -7.69 -3.43 12.36
C ILE A 138 -7.72 -2.27 11.38
N GLN A 139 -6.55 -1.75 11.03
CA GLN A 139 -6.36 -0.76 9.99
C GLN A 139 -5.60 -1.38 8.82
N VAL A 140 -6.14 -1.26 7.62
CA VAL A 140 -5.49 -1.68 6.37
C VAL A 140 -5.20 -0.44 5.55
N GLU A 141 -3.93 -0.26 5.21
CA GLU A 141 -3.47 0.82 4.34
C GLU A 141 -3.18 0.28 2.96
N VAL A 142 -3.91 0.77 1.96
CA VAL A 142 -3.75 0.41 0.55
C VAL A 142 -3.19 1.62 -0.19
N PRO A 143 -2.00 1.54 -0.79
CA PRO A 143 -1.40 2.68 -1.48
C PRO A 143 -2.23 3.08 -2.69
N LYS A 144 -2.29 4.40 -2.97
CA LYS A 144 -2.84 4.91 -4.23
C LYS A 144 -1.94 4.48 -5.38
N SER A 145 -2.53 3.99 -6.45
CA SER A 145 -1.81 3.58 -7.65
C SER A 145 -2.67 3.74 -8.89
N LYS A 146 -2.04 4.05 -10.03
CA LYS A 146 -2.70 4.11 -11.35
C LYS A 146 -3.31 2.77 -11.79
N TYR A 147 -2.82 1.65 -11.23
CA TYR A 147 -3.29 0.30 -11.55
C TYR A 147 -4.63 -0.03 -10.89
N TRP A 148 -5.03 0.72 -9.87
CA TRP A 148 -6.24 0.42 -9.10
C TRP A 148 -7.19 1.60 -9.14
N ASN A 149 -8.31 1.44 -9.84
CA ASN A 149 -9.38 2.42 -9.79
C ASN A 149 -10.12 2.29 -8.47
N ILE A 150 -9.57 2.91 -7.42
CA ILE A 150 -10.13 2.83 -6.06
C ILE A 150 -11.28 3.83 -5.85
N ASP A 151 -11.56 4.76 -6.73
CA ASP A 151 -12.56 5.83 -6.57
C ASP A 151 -13.91 5.34 -6.03
N GLY A 152 -13.91 4.91 -4.76
CA GLY A 152 -15.07 4.37 -4.03
C GLY A 152 -15.49 2.94 -4.41
N LYS A 153 -14.71 2.19 -5.19
CA LYS A 153 -15.07 0.87 -5.70
C LYS A 153 -14.26 -0.29 -5.11
N LEU A 154 -13.17 -0.01 -4.39
CA LEU A 154 -12.43 -1.06 -3.71
C LEU A 154 -13.15 -1.42 -2.41
N GLU A 155 -13.60 -2.66 -2.31
CA GLU A 155 -14.13 -3.22 -1.05
C GLU A 155 -13.04 -4.06 -0.39
N VAL A 156 -12.75 -3.78 0.88
CA VAL A 156 -11.80 -4.53 1.69
C VAL A 156 -12.55 -5.25 2.79
N SER A 157 -12.24 -6.52 2.99
CA SER A 157 -12.84 -7.34 4.05
C SER A 157 -11.79 -8.15 4.80
N LEU A 158 -11.99 -8.33 6.09
CA LEU A 158 -11.31 -9.34 6.90
C LEU A 158 -12.05 -10.66 6.76
N CYS A 159 -11.32 -11.75 6.60
CA CYS A 159 -11.88 -13.09 6.40
C CYS A 159 -11.54 -14.01 7.56
N GLY A 160 -12.48 -14.86 7.97
CA GLY A 160 -12.25 -15.87 8.98
C GLY A 160 -11.95 -15.32 10.37
N VAL A 161 -12.55 -14.17 10.73
CA VAL A 161 -12.40 -13.55 12.05
C VAL A 161 -13.64 -13.83 12.92
N GLY A 162 -13.43 -13.95 14.23
CA GLY A 162 -14.51 -14.08 15.19
C GLY A 162 -15.30 -12.78 15.28
N THR A 163 -16.63 -12.90 15.26
CA THR A 163 -17.55 -11.75 15.29
C THR A 163 -18.35 -11.66 16.58
N LEU A 164 -18.29 -12.66 17.45
CA LEU A 164 -19.02 -12.76 18.70
C LEU A 164 -18.07 -12.74 19.90
N ALA A 165 -18.38 -11.93 20.90
CA ALA A 165 -17.73 -11.94 22.22
C ALA A 165 -18.74 -11.98 23.37
N VAL A 166 -18.31 -12.47 24.52
CA VAL A 166 -19.06 -12.36 25.78
C VAL A 166 -18.19 -11.61 26.77
N ILE A 167 -18.69 -10.52 27.31
CA ILE A 167 -17.98 -9.59 28.19
C ILE A 167 -18.60 -9.59 29.58
N ASN A 168 -17.76 -9.69 30.62
CA ASN A 168 -18.15 -9.45 31.99
C ASN A 168 -17.86 -7.99 32.37
N LEU A 169 -18.87 -7.19 32.60
CA LEU A 169 -18.71 -5.77 32.95
C LEU A 169 -18.14 -5.57 34.37
N LEU A 170 -18.15 -6.58 35.22
CA LEU A 170 -17.76 -6.48 36.63
C LEU A 170 -16.31 -6.87 36.88
N GLU A 171 -15.63 -7.47 35.93
CA GLU A 171 -14.23 -7.89 36.04
C GLU A 171 -13.32 -6.99 35.21
N ASP A 172 -12.09 -6.75 35.72
CA ASP A 172 -11.07 -6.07 34.92
C ASP A 172 -10.63 -6.94 33.76
N SER A 173 -10.83 -6.44 32.55
CA SER A 173 -10.47 -7.14 31.32
C SER A 173 -8.97 -7.07 30.98
N ASP A 174 -8.07 -6.91 31.95
CA ASP A 174 -6.63 -7.10 31.75
C ASP A 174 -6.28 -8.53 31.27
N VAL A 175 -7.29 -9.40 31.22
CA VAL A 175 -7.16 -10.78 30.74
C VAL A 175 -8.28 -11.06 29.74
N SER A 176 -7.96 -10.93 28.49
CA SER A 176 -8.65 -11.61 27.39
C SER A 176 -10.19 -11.53 27.45
N ALA A 177 -10.78 -10.59 26.69
CA ALA A 177 -12.08 -10.87 26.12
C ALA A 177 -11.94 -12.25 25.45
N SER A 178 -12.31 -13.30 26.18
CA SER A 178 -12.26 -14.63 25.61
C SER A 178 -13.34 -14.64 24.55
N VAL A 179 -12.95 -14.59 23.27
CA VAL A 179 -13.83 -15.10 22.23
C VAL A 179 -14.33 -16.43 22.78
N ALA A 180 -15.62 -16.47 23.13
CA ALA A 180 -16.20 -17.65 23.74
C ALA A 180 -15.87 -18.83 22.84
N GLY A 181 -15.06 -19.76 23.35
CA GLY A 181 -14.27 -20.73 22.61
C GLY A 181 -15.05 -21.73 21.81
N THR A 182 -15.75 -21.28 20.82
CA THR A 182 -16.22 -22.10 19.71
C THR A 182 -16.15 -21.26 18.43
N ARG A 183 -15.29 -21.66 17.50
CA ARG A 183 -15.15 -21.17 16.11
C ARG A 183 -16.46 -21.28 15.29
N SER A 184 -17.61 -21.22 15.89
CA SER A 184 -18.90 -21.36 15.19
C SER A 184 -19.43 -20.05 14.60
N SER A 185 -18.69 -18.95 14.71
CA SER A 185 -19.05 -17.64 14.16
C SER A 185 -17.85 -16.96 13.48
N GLU A 186 -17.03 -17.72 12.74
CA GLU A 186 -16.07 -17.10 11.84
C GLU A 186 -16.84 -16.46 10.68
N GLY A 187 -16.71 -15.14 10.51
CA GLY A 187 -17.34 -14.34 9.49
C GLY A 187 -16.34 -13.57 8.65
N ASN A 188 -16.85 -12.95 7.61
CA ASN A 188 -16.12 -11.93 6.86
C ASN A 188 -16.63 -10.57 7.32
N VAL A 189 -15.73 -9.68 7.68
CA VAL A 189 -16.06 -8.32 8.11
C VAL A 189 -15.65 -7.33 7.04
N LYS A 190 -16.64 -6.71 6.40
CA LYS A 190 -16.42 -5.65 5.41
C LYS A 190 -15.99 -4.38 6.14
N MET A 191 -14.86 -3.81 5.73
CA MET A 191 -14.22 -2.69 6.42
C MET A 191 -14.77 -1.34 5.95
N HIS A 192 -14.74 -0.37 6.85
CA HIS A 192 -15.09 1.02 6.55
C HIS A 192 -13.94 1.76 5.89
N LEU A 193 -14.22 2.44 4.77
CA LEU A 193 -13.26 3.33 4.10
C LEU A 193 -13.28 4.72 4.74
N PHE A 194 -12.16 5.14 5.27
CA PHE A 194 -11.93 6.52 5.69
C PHE A 194 -11.32 7.31 4.52
N GLU A 195 -12.01 8.37 4.08
CA GLU A 195 -11.41 9.34 3.15
C GLU A 195 -10.29 10.10 3.87
N LEU A 196 -9.12 10.16 3.21
CA LEU A 196 -8.00 10.92 3.74
C LEU A 196 -8.13 12.39 3.37
N PRO A 197 -8.15 13.32 4.31
CA PRO A 197 -8.02 14.73 3.98
C PRO A 197 -6.58 15.05 3.58
N GLY A 198 -6.36 15.56 2.36
CA GLY A 198 -5.13 16.23 1.93
C GLY A 198 -4.18 15.43 1.06
N GLU A 199 -3.24 16.18 0.45
CA GLU A 199 -2.26 15.69 -0.54
C GLU A 199 -1.08 14.91 0.09
N GLU A 200 -0.95 14.88 1.42
CA GLU A 200 0.23 14.33 2.11
C GLU A 200 0.14 12.84 2.42
N ARG A 201 -1.03 12.21 2.30
CA ARG A 201 -1.18 10.76 2.51
C ARG A 201 -1.41 10.04 1.21
N TYR A 202 -0.56 9.06 0.94
CA TYR A 202 -0.55 8.28 -0.29
C TYR A 202 -1.39 7.01 -0.23
N ASN A 203 -2.04 6.71 0.92
CA ASN A 203 -2.76 5.46 1.15
C ASN A 203 -4.24 5.70 1.43
N TYR A 204 -5.09 4.78 0.94
CA TYR A 204 -6.45 4.63 1.43
C TYR A 204 -6.42 3.87 2.74
N ILE A 205 -7.16 4.33 3.73
CA ILE A 205 -7.25 3.67 5.04
C ILE A 205 -8.61 3.01 5.18
N TYR A 206 -8.60 1.70 5.42
CA TYR A 206 -9.76 0.92 5.77
C TYR A 206 -9.65 0.50 7.23
N ARG A 207 -10.77 0.55 7.97
CA ARG A 207 -10.82 0.17 9.37
C ARG A 207 -11.98 -0.79 9.64
N ALA A 208 -11.76 -1.71 10.57
CA ALA A 208 -12.79 -2.52 11.17
C ALA A 208 -12.49 -2.74 12.66
N VAL A 209 -13.52 -2.83 13.47
CA VAL A 209 -13.42 -3.18 14.88
C VAL A 209 -13.88 -4.62 15.05
N ILE A 210 -13.06 -5.43 15.71
CA ILE A 210 -13.34 -6.85 15.95
C ILE A 210 -13.00 -7.23 17.39
N PRO A 211 -13.65 -8.27 17.94
CA PRO A 211 -13.29 -8.81 19.24
C PRO A 211 -11.81 -9.18 19.35
N VAL A 212 -11.24 -9.01 20.53
CA VAL A 212 -9.86 -9.42 20.81
C VAL A 212 -9.71 -10.91 20.53
N GLN A 213 -8.77 -11.26 19.66
CA GLN A 213 -8.49 -12.62 19.22
C GLN A 213 -7.07 -12.76 18.70
N THR A 214 -6.64 -13.97 18.45
CA THR A 214 -5.40 -14.23 17.74
C THR A 214 -5.69 -14.49 16.27
N LEU A 215 -5.11 -13.68 15.40
CA LEU A 215 -5.15 -13.89 13.95
C LEU A 215 -4.17 -15.01 13.62
N GLY A 216 -4.65 -16.10 13.02
CA GLY A 216 -3.82 -17.26 12.71
C GLY A 216 -2.76 -16.97 11.65
N GLY A 217 -1.52 -17.34 11.93
CA GLY A 217 -0.40 -17.20 11.00
C GLY A 217 -0.60 -17.99 9.70
N GLY A 218 -0.24 -17.39 8.58
CA GLY A 218 -0.32 -18.01 7.24
C GLY A 218 -1.74 -18.20 6.69
N THR A 219 -2.77 -17.64 7.34
CA THR A 219 -4.16 -17.71 6.86
C THR A 219 -4.43 -16.64 5.79
N SER A 220 -5.45 -16.85 4.95
CA SER A 220 -5.95 -15.84 4.02
C SER A 220 -6.86 -14.87 4.77
N LEU A 221 -6.28 -13.81 5.32
CA LEU A 221 -6.97 -12.87 6.20
C LEU A 221 -7.73 -11.77 5.45
N PHE A 222 -7.26 -11.37 4.27
CA PHE A 222 -7.82 -10.23 3.55
C PHE A 222 -8.48 -10.64 2.24
N SER A 223 -9.65 -10.07 1.95
CA SER A 223 -10.30 -10.10 0.65
C SER A 223 -10.45 -8.68 0.12
N TYR A 224 -10.11 -8.48 -1.14
CA TYR A 224 -10.23 -7.21 -1.86
C TYR A 224 -11.09 -7.44 -3.10
N VAL A 225 -12.11 -6.64 -3.28
CA VAL A 225 -12.96 -6.69 -4.47
C VAL A 225 -12.87 -5.36 -5.21
N THR A 226 -12.46 -5.42 -6.46
CA THR A 226 -12.42 -4.26 -7.37
C THR A 226 -12.80 -4.71 -8.77
N ASP A 227 -13.59 -3.91 -9.48
CA ASP A 227 -14.10 -4.20 -10.82
C ASP A 227 -14.72 -5.61 -10.98
N GLY A 228 -15.35 -6.10 -9.90
CA GLY A 228 -15.99 -7.42 -9.86
C GLY A 228 -15.01 -8.60 -9.74
N LYS A 229 -13.71 -8.35 -9.55
CA LYS A 229 -12.68 -9.36 -9.32
C LYS A 229 -12.28 -9.39 -7.85
N GLU A 230 -12.30 -10.59 -7.25
CA GLU A 230 -11.84 -10.80 -5.87
C GLU A 230 -10.37 -11.23 -5.86
N TYR A 231 -9.60 -10.62 -4.95
CA TYR A 231 -8.23 -11.00 -4.62
C TYR A 231 -8.18 -11.41 -3.15
N ARG A 232 -7.55 -12.54 -2.86
CA ARG A 232 -7.32 -12.99 -1.48
C ARG A 232 -5.84 -12.92 -1.16
N LEU A 233 -5.52 -12.22 -0.08
CA LEU A 233 -4.15 -12.04 0.38
C LEU A 233 -3.99 -12.64 1.77
N GLY A 234 -2.78 -13.13 2.05
CA GLY A 234 -2.42 -13.69 3.35
C GLY A 234 -2.44 -12.63 4.46
N GLY A 235 -2.68 -13.09 5.67
CA GLY A 235 -2.43 -12.35 6.91
C GLY A 235 -0.98 -12.47 7.35
N PRO A 236 -0.68 -12.21 8.63
CA PRO A 236 0.66 -12.37 9.19
C PRO A 236 1.15 -13.81 9.05
N VAL A 237 2.47 -13.99 8.89
CA VAL A 237 3.06 -15.34 8.74
C VAL A 237 3.11 -16.12 10.03
N VAL A 238 3.04 -15.44 11.16
CA VAL A 238 2.95 -16.00 12.50
C VAL A 238 1.68 -15.51 13.18
N ASP A 239 1.23 -16.24 14.19
CA ASP A 239 0.08 -15.82 14.98
C ASP A 239 0.26 -14.40 15.52
N CYS A 240 -0.77 -13.57 15.35
CA CYS A 240 -0.79 -12.18 15.79
C CYS A 240 -1.91 -11.98 16.80
N ALA A 241 -1.55 -11.77 18.06
CA ALA A 241 -2.50 -11.45 19.11
C ALA A 241 -2.97 -10.00 19.00
N LEU A 242 -4.26 -9.77 19.08
CA LEU A 242 -4.87 -8.44 19.16
C LEU A 242 -5.09 -8.06 20.63
N ASN A 243 -4.93 -6.79 20.93
CA ASN A 243 -5.16 -6.24 22.27
C ASN A 243 -6.29 -5.22 22.25
N ALA A 244 -7.10 -5.19 23.28
CA ALA A 244 -8.17 -4.22 23.47
C ALA A 244 -7.64 -2.78 23.41
N GLY A 245 -8.38 -1.87 22.79
CA GLY A 245 -7.98 -0.47 22.63
C GLY A 245 -6.78 -0.21 21.72
N ASN A 246 -6.23 -1.23 21.06
CA ASN A 246 -5.10 -1.07 20.17
C ASN A 246 -5.51 -1.16 18.70
N VAL A 247 -4.80 -0.39 17.86
CA VAL A 247 -4.88 -0.49 16.40
C VAL A 247 -3.78 -1.41 15.90
N LYS A 248 -4.14 -2.46 15.18
CA LYS A 248 -3.21 -3.26 14.39
C LYS A 248 -3.22 -2.79 12.94
N VAL A 249 -2.09 -2.29 12.47
CA VAL A 249 -1.93 -1.74 11.12
C VAL A 249 -1.31 -2.78 10.19
N PHE A 250 -1.90 -2.95 9.02
CA PHE A 250 -1.38 -3.73 7.91
C PHE A 250 -1.25 -2.86 6.66
N ASN A 251 -0.06 -2.76 6.12
CA ASN A 251 0.20 -2.09 4.84
C ASN A 251 0.11 -3.12 3.72
N ARG A 252 -0.87 -2.99 2.81
CA ARG A 252 -1.17 -3.99 1.79
C ARG A 252 -1.16 -3.39 0.40
N SER A 253 -0.26 -3.89 -0.46
CA SER A 253 -0.34 -3.62 -1.91
C SER A 253 -1.21 -4.68 -2.58
N LEU A 254 -2.09 -4.23 -3.49
CA LEU A 254 -2.82 -5.18 -4.33
C LEU A 254 -1.89 -5.75 -5.39
N PRO A 255 -2.07 -7.02 -5.80
CA PRO A 255 -1.36 -7.56 -6.94
C PRO A 255 -1.65 -6.78 -8.22
N VAL A 256 -0.61 -6.46 -8.96
CA VAL A 256 -0.70 -5.81 -10.28
C VAL A 256 -0.53 -6.86 -11.37
N ASP A 257 -1.30 -6.75 -12.44
CA ASP A 257 -1.09 -7.59 -13.62
C ASP A 257 0.13 -7.10 -14.41
N TYR A 258 1.31 -7.55 -13.99
CA TYR A 258 2.57 -7.21 -14.64
C TYR A 258 2.83 -8.03 -15.92
N LYS A 259 2.01 -9.07 -16.20
CA LYS A 259 2.20 -9.97 -17.36
C LYS A 259 1.69 -9.38 -18.67
N HIS A 260 0.88 -8.32 -18.58
CA HIS A 260 0.33 -7.62 -19.73
C HIS A 260 0.69 -6.12 -19.68
N PRO A 261 1.99 -5.78 -19.78
CA PRO A 261 2.42 -4.38 -19.72
C PRO A 261 1.90 -3.61 -20.93
N ASP A 262 1.69 -2.30 -20.73
CA ASP A 262 1.44 -1.39 -21.85
C ASP A 262 2.66 -1.35 -22.76
N VAL A 263 2.47 -1.66 -24.04
CA VAL A 263 3.56 -1.73 -25.01
C VAL A 263 3.28 -0.90 -26.25
N ILE A 264 4.33 -0.36 -26.82
CA ILE A 264 4.31 0.35 -28.12
C ILE A 264 4.89 -0.56 -29.19
N HIS A 265 4.20 -0.67 -30.33
CA HIS A 265 4.70 -1.40 -31.48
C HIS A 265 5.73 -0.57 -32.25
N MET A 266 6.99 -0.93 -32.12
CA MET A 266 8.11 -0.30 -32.82
C MET A 266 8.22 -0.85 -34.22
N VAL A 267 7.78 -0.07 -35.21
CA VAL A 267 7.75 -0.46 -36.62
C VAL A 267 9.04 0.03 -37.29
N VAL A 268 9.86 -0.89 -37.74
CA VAL A 268 11.20 -0.60 -38.27
C VAL A 268 11.28 -0.43 -39.79
N ASP A 269 10.20 -0.62 -40.51
CA ASP A 269 10.11 -0.55 -41.97
C ASP A 269 9.23 0.61 -42.48
N GLN A 270 8.82 1.54 -41.61
CA GLN A 270 8.02 2.70 -42.00
C GLN A 270 8.88 3.77 -42.67
N LYS A 271 8.38 4.22 -43.78
CA LYS A 271 8.97 5.35 -44.55
C LYS A 271 9.02 6.62 -43.68
N GLY A 272 10.20 7.14 -43.44
CA GLY A 272 10.44 8.31 -42.60
C GLY A 272 11.06 8.01 -41.25
N THR A 273 11.08 6.73 -40.84
CA THR A 273 11.73 6.28 -39.58
C THR A 273 13.19 5.91 -39.79
N TYR A 274 13.56 5.50 -41.01
CA TYR A 274 14.88 5.14 -41.42
C TYR A 274 15.33 5.93 -42.67
N LYS A 275 16.61 6.27 -42.77
CA LYS A 275 17.18 6.78 -44.01
C LYS A 275 17.25 5.70 -45.05
N TYR A 276 16.71 5.98 -46.24
CA TYR A 276 16.85 5.11 -47.39
C TYR A 276 18.27 5.28 -48.02
N GLN A 277 19.04 4.23 -48.02
CA GLN A 277 20.26 4.17 -48.81
C GLN A 277 19.89 3.57 -50.17
N GLY A 278 20.30 4.14 -51.25
CA GLY A 278 19.86 3.82 -52.63
C GLY A 278 19.94 2.38 -53.08
N ASP A 279 20.40 1.46 -52.20
CA ASP A 279 20.42 0.02 -52.36
C ASP A 279 19.12 -0.69 -51.83
N GLY A 280 18.15 0.08 -51.37
CA GLY A 280 16.89 -0.45 -50.83
C GLY A 280 16.92 -0.83 -49.36
N LEU A 281 18.00 -0.54 -48.64
CA LEU A 281 18.12 -0.84 -47.22
C LEU A 281 17.70 0.35 -46.38
N TRP A 282 17.02 0.04 -45.27
CA TRP A 282 16.57 0.99 -44.26
C TRP A 282 17.50 0.91 -43.04
N TYR A 283 17.89 2.05 -42.49
CA TYR A 283 18.76 2.11 -41.31
C TYR A 283 18.48 3.38 -40.49
N PHE A 284 18.83 3.37 -39.22
CA PHE A 284 18.94 4.59 -38.42
C PHE A 284 20.41 4.83 -38.02
N ARG A 285 20.73 6.06 -37.70
CA ARG A 285 22.07 6.45 -37.26
C ARG A 285 22.15 6.36 -35.74
N MET A 286 22.85 5.37 -35.23
CA MET A 286 23.16 5.17 -33.82
C MET A 286 24.43 5.90 -33.44
N GLY A 287 24.54 6.38 -32.19
CA GLY A 287 25.69 7.13 -31.70
C GLY A 287 25.63 8.62 -32.02
N SER A 288 26.62 9.38 -31.63
CA SER A 288 26.65 10.84 -31.69
C SER A 288 27.66 11.36 -32.74
N PRO A 289 27.30 12.42 -33.50
CA PRO A 289 28.26 13.06 -34.41
C PRO A 289 29.38 13.70 -33.60
N LYS A 290 30.57 13.79 -34.23
CA LYS A 290 31.78 14.35 -33.59
C LYS A 290 31.62 15.82 -33.17
N THR A 291 30.65 16.50 -33.71
CA THR A 291 30.34 17.92 -33.47
C THR A 291 29.34 18.13 -32.35
N GLU A 292 28.78 17.06 -31.78
CA GLU A 292 27.81 17.15 -30.71
C GLU A 292 28.45 17.59 -29.39
N GLU A 293 27.91 18.61 -28.78
CA GLU A 293 28.34 19.11 -27.48
C GLU A 293 28.02 18.06 -26.38
N GLY A 294 28.95 17.84 -25.47
CA GLY A 294 28.78 16.84 -24.39
C GLY A 294 29.13 15.41 -24.82
N ARG A 295 29.41 15.15 -26.11
CA ARG A 295 29.82 13.84 -26.60
C ARG A 295 31.06 13.34 -25.89
N ASN A 296 31.03 12.09 -25.43
CA ASN A 296 32.22 11.42 -24.96
C ASN A 296 33.18 11.17 -26.16
N ASN A 297 34.37 11.76 -26.11
CA ASN A 297 35.37 11.64 -27.21
C ASN A 297 35.99 10.25 -27.34
N THR A 298 35.45 9.23 -26.72
CA THR A 298 35.89 7.84 -26.87
C THR A 298 35.17 7.16 -28.04
N ASN A 299 35.62 5.95 -28.37
CA ASN A 299 34.97 5.14 -29.42
C ASN A 299 33.57 4.65 -29.08
N VAL A 300 33.12 4.84 -27.83
CA VAL A 300 31.85 4.32 -27.30
C VAL A 300 30.64 4.91 -28.05
N GLU A 301 30.72 6.17 -28.43
CA GLU A 301 29.62 6.91 -29.09
C GLU A 301 29.85 7.12 -30.58
N ASN A 302 30.66 6.30 -31.22
CA ASN A 302 30.92 6.44 -32.65
C ASN A 302 29.65 6.27 -33.48
N GLN A 303 29.33 7.29 -34.28
CA GLN A 303 28.15 7.27 -35.14
C GLN A 303 28.31 6.21 -36.24
N HIS A 304 27.35 5.34 -36.39
CA HIS A 304 27.29 4.27 -37.36
C HIS A 304 25.85 3.96 -37.80
N ASN A 305 25.71 3.22 -38.90
CA ASN A 305 24.40 2.85 -39.41
C ASN A 305 23.94 1.51 -38.85
N VAL A 306 22.72 1.43 -38.33
CA VAL A 306 22.12 0.21 -37.81
C VAL A 306 20.87 -0.16 -38.60
N HIS A 307 20.86 -1.41 -39.09
CA HIS A 307 19.70 -2.03 -39.69
C HIS A 307 19.04 -3.02 -38.70
N MET A 308 17.78 -2.84 -38.42
CA MET A 308 16.97 -3.82 -37.69
C MET A 308 16.01 -4.48 -38.68
N SER A 309 16.03 -5.82 -38.75
CA SER A 309 15.24 -6.56 -39.74
C SER A 309 13.83 -6.91 -39.29
N ARG A 310 13.46 -6.62 -38.04
CA ARG A 310 12.16 -6.98 -37.45
C ARG A 310 11.64 -5.86 -36.55
N SER A 311 10.34 -5.59 -36.66
CA SER A 311 9.61 -4.80 -35.69
C SER A 311 9.53 -5.52 -34.35
N TYR A 312 9.37 -4.78 -33.27
CA TYR A 312 9.30 -5.30 -31.89
C TYR A 312 8.32 -4.50 -31.07
N TYR A 313 7.93 -5.03 -29.91
CA TYR A 313 7.17 -4.30 -28.91
C TYR A 313 8.09 -3.83 -27.80
N MET A 314 7.87 -2.62 -27.31
CA MET A 314 8.64 -2.03 -26.20
C MET A 314 7.69 -1.54 -25.12
N GLY A 315 8.04 -1.75 -23.86
CA GLY A 315 7.29 -1.20 -22.73
C GLY A 315 7.14 0.31 -22.85
N LYS A 316 5.92 0.82 -22.67
CA LYS A 316 5.62 2.24 -22.76
C LYS A 316 6.27 3.05 -21.66
N TYR A 317 6.44 2.44 -20.51
CA TYR A 317 6.96 3.01 -19.27
C TYR A 317 8.07 2.13 -18.71
N GLU A 318 8.89 2.70 -17.83
CA GLU A 318 9.77 1.94 -16.95
C GLU A 318 8.92 0.99 -16.07
N VAL A 319 9.50 -0.15 -15.67
CA VAL A 319 8.84 -1.11 -14.78
C VAL A 319 8.70 -0.52 -13.39
N THR A 320 7.48 -0.48 -12.86
CA THR A 320 7.18 0.15 -11.57
C THR A 320 7.51 -0.75 -10.38
N ASN A 321 7.61 -0.12 -9.19
CA ASN A 321 7.76 -0.85 -7.93
C ASN A 321 6.58 -1.83 -7.70
N ALA A 322 5.34 -1.44 -8.04
CA ALA A 322 4.17 -2.30 -7.85
C ALA A 322 4.20 -3.55 -8.76
N GLU A 323 4.57 -3.38 -10.03
CA GLU A 323 4.74 -4.50 -10.97
C GLU A 323 5.83 -5.45 -10.53
N TYR A 324 6.99 -4.90 -10.15
CA TYR A 324 8.13 -5.72 -9.75
C TYR A 324 7.90 -6.43 -8.41
N ALA A 325 7.22 -5.79 -7.42
CA ALA A 325 6.80 -6.44 -6.19
C ALA A 325 5.87 -7.63 -6.46
N SER A 326 4.89 -7.45 -7.36
CA SER A 326 3.96 -8.50 -7.76
C SER A 326 4.69 -9.68 -8.41
N PHE A 327 5.67 -9.40 -9.28
CA PHE A 327 6.55 -10.41 -9.88
C PHE A 327 7.32 -11.20 -8.81
N LEU A 328 7.95 -10.51 -7.85
CA LEU A 328 8.73 -11.16 -6.80
C LEU A 328 7.86 -12.06 -5.92
N ASN A 329 6.68 -11.57 -5.52
CA ASN A 329 5.76 -12.29 -4.65
C ASN A 329 5.15 -13.52 -5.34
N GLU A 330 4.74 -13.39 -6.61
CA GLU A 330 4.21 -14.53 -7.38
C GLU A 330 5.24 -15.65 -7.52
N ASN A 331 6.51 -15.26 -7.72
CA ASN A 331 7.62 -16.21 -7.85
C ASN A 331 8.24 -16.62 -6.50
N LYS A 332 7.63 -16.20 -5.37
CA LYS A 332 8.05 -16.55 -4.00
C LYS A 332 9.52 -16.22 -3.71
N ILE A 333 9.98 -15.07 -4.19
CA ILE A 333 11.32 -14.57 -3.91
C ILE A 333 11.36 -14.06 -2.47
N GLY A 334 12.27 -14.61 -1.66
CA GLY A 334 12.43 -14.25 -0.25
C GLY A 334 13.08 -12.88 -0.04
N SER A 335 13.24 -12.51 1.23
CA SER A 335 13.80 -11.19 1.67
C SER A 335 15.23 -10.91 1.18
N ASP A 336 15.97 -11.94 0.79
CA ASP A 336 17.33 -11.84 0.21
C ASP A 336 17.34 -11.40 -1.25
N GLY A 337 16.15 -11.39 -1.90
CA GLY A 337 16.00 -11.06 -3.31
C GLY A 337 16.63 -12.04 -4.27
N ILE A 338 16.88 -13.28 -3.84
CA ILE A 338 17.55 -14.32 -4.64
C ILE A 338 16.53 -15.26 -5.27
N TRP A 339 16.66 -15.50 -6.56
CA TRP A 339 15.85 -16.49 -7.28
C TRP A 339 16.65 -17.73 -7.64
N ASN A 340 16.18 -18.87 -7.20
CA ASN A 340 16.79 -20.17 -7.47
C ASN A 340 16.05 -20.96 -8.57
N GLY A 341 15.06 -20.35 -9.22
CA GLY A 341 14.21 -20.99 -10.22
C GLY A 341 14.82 -21.15 -11.61
N TRP A 342 16.03 -20.68 -11.83
CA TRP A 342 16.73 -20.91 -13.10
C TRP A 342 17.42 -22.27 -13.11
N ASP A 343 17.23 -23.03 -14.19
CA ASP A 343 17.81 -24.38 -14.36
C ASP A 343 19.31 -24.35 -14.71
N ASP A 344 19.81 -23.22 -15.23
CA ASP A 344 21.20 -23.08 -15.62
C ASP A 344 22.09 -22.65 -14.44
N ALA A 345 23.30 -23.19 -14.40
CA ALA A 345 24.26 -22.96 -13.32
C ALA A 345 24.81 -21.51 -13.29
N GLU A 346 24.74 -20.79 -14.40
CA GLU A 346 25.28 -19.42 -14.52
C GLU A 346 24.35 -18.41 -13.81
N ASN A 347 23.03 -18.57 -13.92
CA ASN A 347 22.03 -17.66 -13.38
C ASN A 347 21.52 -18.07 -12.01
N LYS A 348 21.77 -19.31 -11.58
CA LYS A 348 21.34 -19.82 -10.28
C LYS A 348 21.88 -18.98 -9.13
N SER A 349 21.02 -18.68 -8.18
CA SER A 349 21.36 -17.91 -6.95
C SER A 349 21.81 -16.48 -7.22
N LYS A 350 21.38 -15.87 -8.32
CA LYS A 350 21.63 -14.44 -8.55
C LYS A 350 20.65 -13.57 -7.77
N VAL A 351 21.18 -12.49 -7.21
CA VAL A 351 20.36 -11.45 -6.58
C VAL A 351 19.61 -10.71 -7.68
N LEU A 352 18.28 -10.67 -7.58
CA LEU A 352 17.42 -9.94 -8.51
C LEU A 352 17.30 -8.47 -8.12
N VAL A 353 17.06 -8.20 -6.83
CA VAL A 353 16.79 -6.87 -6.28
C VAL A 353 17.34 -6.76 -4.87
N ARG A 354 17.64 -5.54 -4.43
CA ARG A 354 17.97 -5.21 -3.04
C ARG A 354 16.94 -4.21 -2.51
N GLN A 355 16.57 -4.38 -1.24
CA GLN A 355 15.66 -3.47 -0.56
C GLN A 355 16.16 -2.03 -0.59
N TYR A 356 15.23 -1.08 -0.77
CA TYR A 356 15.52 0.34 -0.71
C TYR A 356 14.31 1.12 -0.15
N ALA A 357 14.32 1.34 1.15
CA ALA A 357 13.18 1.88 1.89
C ALA A 357 12.80 3.33 1.55
N LYS A 358 13.68 4.09 0.85
CA LYS A 358 13.40 5.49 0.55
C LYS A 358 12.36 5.67 -0.57
N PHE A 359 12.53 4.94 -1.68
CA PHE A 359 11.65 5.04 -2.86
C PHE A 359 11.68 3.80 -3.77
N GLY A 360 12.07 2.66 -3.23
CA GLY A 360 12.13 1.38 -3.94
C GLY A 360 11.24 0.33 -3.29
N LEU A 361 11.74 -0.89 -3.21
CA LEU A 361 11.05 -2.02 -2.60
C LEU A 361 11.57 -2.31 -1.20
N ILE A 362 10.66 -2.76 -0.34
CA ILE A 362 10.94 -3.23 1.02
C ILE A 362 10.34 -4.63 1.21
N TRP A 363 10.93 -5.41 2.09
CA TRP A 363 10.40 -6.67 2.53
C TRP A 363 9.57 -6.47 3.80
N ASP A 364 8.31 -6.83 3.75
CA ASP A 364 7.45 -6.87 4.92
C ASP A 364 7.68 -8.21 5.65
N THR A 365 8.25 -8.15 6.85
CA THR A 365 8.58 -9.36 7.63
C THR A 365 7.35 -10.00 8.24
N GLU A 366 6.30 -9.24 8.48
CA GLU A 366 5.06 -9.73 9.07
C GLU A 366 4.24 -10.50 8.03
N LEU A 367 4.20 -10.00 6.80
CA LEU A 367 3.43 -10.58 5.71
C LEU A 367 4.26 -11.52 4.83
N ALA A 368 5.59 -11.54 5.02
CA ALA A 368 6.56 -12.26 4.20
C ALA A 368 6.41 -11.98 2.70
N GLU A 369 6.31 -10.69 2.34
CA GLU A 369 6.16 -10.27 0.95
C GLU A 369 6.93 -8.99 0.64
N TRP A 370 7.20 -8.77 -0.64
CA TRP A 370 7.74 -7.52 -1.16
C TRP A 370 6.62 -6.50 -1.35
N LYS A 371 6.88 -5.25 -0.98
CA LYS A 371 5.97 -4.13 -1.22
C LYS A 371 6.74 -2.87 -1.62
N PRO A 372 6.13 -1.95 -2.38
CA PRO A 372 6.69 -0.63 -2.60
C PRO A 372 6.87 0.14 -1.28
N ALA A 373 7.85 1.03 -1.21
CA ALA A 373 7.89 2.06 -0.19
C ALA A 373 6.66 2.97 -0.33
N ASP A 374 6.19 3.53 0.77
CA ASP A 374 4.97 4.35 0.81
C ASP A 374 5.05 5.55 -0.14
N GLY A 375 4.04 5.70 -1.00
CA GLY A 375 3.97 6.73 -2.02
C GLY A 375 4.76 6.45 -3.31
N TYR A 376 5.41 5.29 -3.44
CA TYR A 376 6.27 4.96 -4.60
C TYR A 376 5.77 3.78 -5.44
N CYS A 377 4.49 3.40 -5.34
CA CYS A 377 3.91 2.32 -6.14
C CYS A 377 4.14 2.48 -7.64
N ASP A 378 3.84 3.67 -8.15
CA ASP A 378 3.89 4.01 -9.57
C ASP A 378 5.25 4.58 -10.03
N CYS A 379 6.22 4.64 -9.13
CA CYS A 379 7.59 5.00 -9.47
C CYS A 379 8.35 3.79 -9.99
N PRO A 380 9.40 4.01 -10.83
CA PRO A 380 10.20 2.90 -11.35
C PRO A 380 10.89 2.14 -10.23
N VAL A 381 11.03 0.83 -10.41
CA VAL A 381 11.79 0.00 -9.49
C VAL A 381 13.28 0.32 -9.56
N VAL A 382 13.93 0.39 -8.41
CA VAL A 382 15.36 0.68 -8.28
C VAL A 382 16.12 -0.47 -7.60
N ASN A 383 17.44 -0.42 -7.65
CA ASN A 383 18.32 -1.45 -7.08
C ASN A 383 18.11 -2.86 -7.66
N VAL A 384 17.62 -2.92 -8.91
CA VAL A 384 17.46 -4.16 -9.67
C VAL A 384 18.79 -4.50 -10.35
N SER A 385 19.22 -5.73 -10.25
CA SER A 385 20.36 -6.22 -11.02
C SER A 385 19.95 -6.51 -12.47
N TRP A 386 20.96 -6.62 -13.38
CA TRP A 386 20.69 -7.07 -14.75
C TRP A 386 19.95 -8.41 -14.79
N TYR A 387 20.30 -9.34 -13.88
CA TYR A 387 19.62 -10.63 -13.75
C TYR A 387 18.15 -10.46 -13.32
N GLY A 388 17.88 -9.51 -12.44
CA GLY A 388 16.52 -9.19 -12.01
C GLY A 388 15.68 -8.60 -13.13
N ALA A 389 16.24 -7.67 -13.89
CA ALA A 389 15.57 -7.10 -15.05
C ALA A 389 15.30 -8.15 -16.13
N LYS A 390 16.29 -9.04 -16.40
CA LYS A 390 16.12 -10.17 -17.34
C LYS A 390 15.04 -11.14 -16.86
N ALA A 391 15.04 -11.52 -15.59
CA ALA A 391 14.07 -12.44 -15.02
C ALA A 391 12.64 -11.90 -15.15
N PHE A 392 12.44 -10.61 -14.88
CA PHE A 392 11.17 -9.95 -15.09
C PHE A 392 10.74 -9.99 -16.57
N ALA A 393 11.64 -9.59 -17.47
CA ALA A 393 11.38 -9.61 -18.91
C ALA A 393 11.00 -11.01 -19.43
N ASP A 394 11.70 -12.05 -18.99
CA ASP A 394 11.39 -13.45 -19.32
C ASP A 394 9.98 -13.85 -18.80
N CYS A 395 9.59 -13.42 -17.59
CA CYS A 395 8.30 -13.73 -17.01
C CYS A 395 7.11 -13.07 -17.73
N VAL A 396 7.33 -11.91 -18.34
CA VAL A 396 6.31 -11.25 -19.18
C VAL A 396 6.30 -11.77 -20.62
N GLY A 397 7.13 -12.77 -20.93
CA GLY A 397 7.24 -13.32 -22.28
C GLY A 397 8.02 -12.45 -23.26
N GLY A 398 8.82 -11.53 -22.75
CA GLY A 398 9.67 -10.60 -23.50
C GLY A 398 11.17 -10.87 -23.32
N ALA A 399 11.97 -9.84 -23.52
CA ALA A 399 13.41 -9.81 -23.30
C ALA A 399 13.85 -8.38 -23.01
N LEU A 400 15.03 -8.20 -22.43
CA LEU A 400 15.66 -6.88 -22.40
C LEU A 400 15.92 -6.40 -23.84
N PRO A 401 15.70 -5.11 -24.16
CA PRO A 401 16.03 -4.60 -25.47
C PRO A 401 17.54 -4.67 -25.70
N THR A 402 17.97 -4.82 -26.96
CA THR A 402 19.35 -4.55 -27.30
C THR A 402 19.63 -3.04 -27.18
N GLU A 403 20.89 -2.66 -27.02
CA GLU A 403 21.27 -1.24 -26.97
C GLU A 403 20.78 -0.48 -28.22
N ALA A 404 20.85 -1.09 -29.37
CA ALA A 404 20.34 -0.50 -30.61
C ALA A 404 18.83 -0.34 -30.66
N GLN A 405 18.08 -1.32 -30.14
CA GLN A 405 16.63 -1.21 -30.01
C GLN A 405 16.25 -0.08 -29.05
N TRP A 406 16.94 -0.01 -27.92
CA TRP A 406 16.73 1.03 -26.93
C TRP A 406 17.01 2.43 -27.51
N GLU A 407 18.16 2.61 -28.18
CA GLU A 407 18.51 3.92 -28.75
C GLU A 407 17.58 4.33 -29.88
N PHE A 408 17.16 3.40 -30.75
CA PHE A 408 16.15 3.67 -31.77
C PHE A 408 14.86 4.18 -31.15
N ALA A 409 14.38 3.51 -30.10
CA ALA A 409 13.18 3.90 -29.38
C ALA A 409 13.34 5.26 -28.70
N CYS A 410 14.47 5.49 -28.04
CA CYS A 410 14.78 6.73 -27.34
C CYS A 410 14.82 7.94 -28.29
N ARG A 411 15.37 7.79 -29.49
CA ARG A 411 15.45 8.89 -30.48
C ARG A 411 14.10 9.37 -30.98
N GLY A 412 13.04 8.55 -30.89
CA GLY A 412 11.70 8.98 -31.32
C GLY A 412 11.64 9.47 -32.77
N GLY A 413 12.52 8.97 -33.67
CA GLY A 413 12.62 9.40 -35.05
C GLY A 413 13.47 10.66 -35.29
N LEU A 414 14.02 11.26 -34.24
CA LEU A 414 14.99 12.36 -34.37
C LEU A 414 16.39 11.80 -34.70
N GLU A 415 17.10 12.48 -35.58
CA GLU A 415 18.45 12.12 -35.99
C GLU A 415 19.43 13.26 -35.74
N GLU A 416 20.68 12.92 -35.42
CA GLU A 416 21.76 13.88 -35.20
C GLU A 416 21.45 14.95 -34.13
N THR A 417 20.58 14.57 -33.18
CA THR A 417 20.26 15.39 -32.01
C THR A 417 20.67 14.67 -30.74
N PRO A 418 21.12 15.40 -29.69
CA PRO A 418 21.53 14.78 -28.44
C PRO A 418 20.37 14.07 -27.70
N PHE A 419 19.14 14.51 -27.87
CA PHE A 419 17.98 13.99 -27.16
C PHE A 419 16.86 13.55 -28.09
N GLY A 420 16.06 12.59 -27.67
CA GLY A 420 14.87 12.08 -28.37
C GLY A 420 13.56 12.80 -27.98
N LEU A 421 13.64 13.91 -27.27
CA LEU A 421 12.47 14.66 -26.75
C LEU A 421 12.41 16.07 -27.34
N GLY A 422 11.20 16.58 -27.50
CA GLY A 422 10.96 17.95 -27.96
C GLY A 422 11.59 18.22 -29.32
N ASN A 423 12.47 19.23 -29.40
CA ASN A 423 13.25 19.56 -30.60
C ASN A 423 14.56 18.79 -30.71
N GLY A 424 14.88 17.93 -29.72
CA GLY A 424 16.10 17.13 -29.66
C GLY A 424 17.34 17.87 -29.23
N LEU A 425 17.27 19.18 -28.98
CA LEU A 425 18.46 20.02 -28.71
C LEU A 425 18.66 20.33 -27.22
N ASP A 426 17.56 20.41 -26.47
CA ASP A 426 17.59 20.74 -25.03
C ASP A 426 16.87 19.69 -24.21
N LEU A 427 17.46 19.37 -23.04
CA LEU A 427 16.83 18.57 -21.99
C LEU A 427 16.70 19.44 -20.74
N THR A 428 15.48 19.68 -20.33
CA THR A 428 15.18 20.52 -19.16
C THR A 428 14.35 19.76 -18.13
N GLY A 429 14.33 20.24 -16.88
CA GLY A 429 13.52 19.67 -15.82
C GLY A 429 11.99 19.72 -16.07
N ASP A 430 11.53 20.47 -17.07
CA ASP A 430 10.12 20.51 -17.45
C ASP A 430 9.72 19.36 -18.40
N ILE A 431 10.69 18.76 -19.09
CA ILE A 431 10.44 17.70 -20.09
C ILE A 431 11.03 16.34 -19.71
N ALA A 432 11.93 16.29 -18.71
CA ALA A 432 12.51 15.04 -18.23
C ALA A 432 12.90 15.15 -16.75
N HIS A 433 12.86 14.03 -16.05
CA HIS A 433 13.26 13.95 -14.64
C HIS A 433 14.77 13.79 -14.49
N ILE A 434 15.48 14.90 -14.44
CA ILE A 434 16.94 15.01 -14.31
C ILE A 434 17.31 15.86 -13.09
N ARG A 435 18.59 16.03 -12.78
CA ARG A 435 19.05 16.86 -11.64
C ARG A 435 18.45 18.27 -11.61
N ALA A 436 18.19 18.86 -12.79
CA ALA A 436 17.58 20.18 -12.90
C ALA A 436 16.17 20.28 -12.29
N THR A 437 15.47 19.17 -12.04
CA THR A 437 14.17 19.16 -11.34
C THR A 437 14.29 19.40 -9.83
N ASP A 438 15.51 19.33 -9.27
CA ASP A 438 15.82 19.37 -7.82
C ASP A 438 15.08 18.33 -6.96
N ARG A 439 14.40 17.38 -7.57
CA ARG A 439 13.75 16.26 -6.90
C ARG A 439 14.82 15.24 -6.51
N LYS A 440 14.79 14.77 -5.26
CA LYS A 440 15.81 13.85 -4.72
C LYS A 440 15.38 12.37 -4.76
N THR A 441 14.30 12.08 -5.46
CA THR A 441 13.68 10.75 -5.54
C THR A 441 13.19 10.51 -6.95
N THR A 442 12.86 9.27 -7.30
CA THR A 442 12.18 8.93 -8.56
C THR A 442 10.82 9.62 -8.66
N ALA A 443 10.35 9.85 -9.88
CA ALA A 443 9.00 10.33 -10.19
C ALA A 443 8.11 9.15 -10.63
N PRO A 444 6.78 9.22 -10.45
CA PRO A 444 5.88 8.26 -11.07
C PRO A 444 6.09 8.20 -12.57
N VAL A 445 6.10 6.99 -13.14
CA VAL A 445 6.33 6.81 -14.58
C VAL A 445 5.28 7.55 -15.42
N GLY A 446 5.68 8.11 -16.54
CA GLY A 446 4.80 8.88 -17.40
C GLY A 446 4.44 10.28 -16.87
N SER A 447 5.19 10.80 -15.88
CA SER A 447 4.96 12.15 -15.32
C SER A 447 5.36 13.26 -16.29
N TYR A 448 6.18 12.96 -17.28
CA TYR A 448 6.68 13.90 -18.30
C TYR A 448 6.11 13.57 -19.67
N SER A 449 6.32 14.45 -20.64
CA SER A 449 5.85 14.22 -22.01
C SER A 449 6.59 13.07 -22.68
N PRO A 450 5.89 12.22 -23.47
CA PRO A 450 6.54 11.15 -24.21
C PRO A 450 7.33 11.70 -25.40
N ASN A 451 8.20 10.85 -25.95
CA ASN A 451 8.79 11.12 -27.26
C ASN A 451 7.78 10.90 -28.40
N ALA A 452 8.19 11.12 -29.65
CA ALA A 452 7.29 11.00 -30.80
C ALA A 452 6.81 9.55 -31.10
N PHE A 453 7.35 8.54 -30.41
CA PHE A 453 6.88 7.17 -30.46
C PHE A 453 5.94 6.81 -29.29
N ASP A 454 5.50 7.80 -28.49
CA ASP A 454 4.64 7.60 -27.31
C ASP A 454 5.31 6.79 -26.18
N LEU A 455 6.66 6.82 -26.12
CA LEU A 455 7.47 6.22 -25.05
C LEU A 455 7.90 7.29 -24.04
N TYR A 456 7.86 6.93 -22.76
CA TYR A 456 8.09 7.83 -21.63
C TYR A 456 9.43 7.55 -20.95
N ASP A 457 9.96 8.54 -20.28
CA ASP A 457 11.05 8.48 -19.30
C ASP A 457 12.39 7.93 -19.83
N LEU A 458 12.58 7.80 -21.16
CA LEU A 458 13.82 7.34 -21.79
C LEU A 458 15.00 8.32 -21.58
N HIS A 459 14.77 9.47 -20.97
CA HIS A 459 15.79 10.42 -20.53
C HIS A 459 15.54 10.77 -19.07
N GLY A 460 16.42 10.33 -18.18
CA GLY A 460 16.32 10.60 -16.74
C GLY A 460 15.48 9.57 -16.00
N ASN A 461 14.90 9.96 -14.89
CA ASN A 461 14.19 9.17 -13.90
C ASN A 461 15.09 8.05 -13.34
N VAL A 462 15.19 6.88 -13.99
CA VAL A 462 16.16 5.84 -13.64
C VAL A 462 16.95 5.35 -14.86
N SER A 463 18.17 4.89 -14.62
CA SER A 463 18.97 4.23 -15.65
C SER A 463 18.45 2.82 -15.95
N GLU A 464 18.44 2.43 -17.22
CA GLU A 464 17.83 1.21 -17.72
C GLU A 464 18.81 0.18 -18.21
N TRP A 465 18.62 -1.08 -17.86
CA TRP A 465 19.39 -2.21 -18.34
C TRP A 465 19.01 -2.59 -19.78
N VAL A 466 20.03 -2.84 -20.62
CA VAL A 466 19.84 -3.48 -21.93
C VAL A 466 20.53 -4.85 -21.96
N ALA A 467 20.28 -5.63 -23.02
CA ALA A 467 20.78 -7.00 -23.13
C ALA A 467 22.31 -7.09 -23.31
N ASP A 468 22.90 -6.08 -23.95
CA ASP A 468 24.25 -6.08 -24.46
C ASP A 468 25.30 -6.12 -23.35
N TRP A 469 26.39 -6.85 -23.61
CA TRP A 469 27.63 -6.67 -22.88
C TRP A 469 28.31 -5.37 -23.30
N PHE A 470 28.99 -4.71 -22.39
CA PHE A 470 29.73 -3.50 -22.67
C PHE A 470 31.13 -3.83 -23.22
N ASP A 471 31.47 -3.25 -24.38
CA ASP A 471 32.81 -3.16 -24.90
C ASP A 471 32.99 -1.79 -25.57
N ALA A 472 33.94 -1.01 -25.05
CA ALA A 472 34.23 0.34 -25.55
C ALA A 472 34.64 0.40 -27.05
N ASN A 473 35.03 -0.71 -27.63
CA ASN A 473 35.46 -0.80 -29.03
C ASN A 473 34.44 -1.49 -29.96
N TYR A 474 33.30 -1.96 -29.42
CA TYR A 474 32.31 -2.70 -30.22
C TYR A 474 31.87 -1.92 -31.46
N TYR A 475 31.57 -0.64 -31.30
CA TYR A 475 31.22 0.28 -32.38
C TYR A 475 32.39 1.09 -32.91
N GLY A 476 33.63 0.76 -32.53
CA GLY A 476 34.86 1.49 -32.86
C GLY A 476 35.38 1.32 -34.28
N GLY A 477 34.83 0.40 -35.06
CA GLY A 477 35.10 0.25 -36.47
C GLY A 477 34.40 1.37 -37.26
N SER A 478 35.19 2.32 -37.75
CA SER A 478 34.79 3.48 -38.55
C SER A 478 33.64 3.21 -39.52
N GLY A 479 32.48 3.79 -39.28
CA GLY A 479 31.39 3.97 -40.26
C GLY A 479 30.78 2.68 -40.82
N GLY A 480 30.94 1.56 -40.13
CA GLY A 480 30.39 0.26 -40.51
C GLY A 480 28.87 0.21 -40.43
N PHE A 481 28.30 -0.76 -41.09
CA PHE A 481 26.89 -1.08 -41.08
C PHE A 481 26.68 -2.27 -40.15
N ALA A 482 25.86 -2.06 -39.08
CA ALA A 482 25.56 -3.12 -38.13
C ALA A 482 24.16 -3.72 -38.40
N TRP A 483 24.08 -5.05 -38.47
CA TRP A 483 22.85 -5.79 -38.72
C TRP A 483 22.36 -6.41 -37.42
N ASN A 484 21.16 -5.98 -36.92
CA ASN A 484 20.56 -6.48 -35.68
C ASN A 484 21.62 -6.64 -34.56
N PRO A 485 22.40 -5.59 -34.22
CA PRO A 485 23.49 -5.73 -33.27
C PRO A 485 22.94 -6.13 -31.88
N THR A 486 23.68 -7.02 -31.21
CA THR A 486 23.35 -7.56 -29.88
C THR A 486 24.50 -7.36 -28.88
N GLY A 487 25.45 -6.50 -29.22
CA GLY A 487 26.68 -6.34 -28.46
C GLY A 487 27.66 -7.48 -28.64
N PRO A 488 28.81 -7.45 -27.96
CA PRO A 488 29.79 -8.54 -27.97
C PRO A 488 29.24 -9.78 -27.28
N GLU A 489 29.75 -10.97 -27.63
CA GLU A 489 29.31 -12.25 -27.06
C GLU A 489 29.55 -12.34 -25.54
N THR A 490 30.61 -11.70 -25.06
CA THR A 490 31.06 -11.72 -23.67
C THR A 490 31.57 -10.35 -23.24
N GLY A 491 31.52 -10.07 -21.94
CA GLY A 491 32.02 -8.81 -21.36
C GLY A 491 32.13 -8.90 -19.85
N THR A 492 32.62 -7.84 -19.22
CA THR A 492 32.74 -7.72 -17.76
C THR A 492 31.62 -6.90 -17.12
N GLY A 493 30.85 -6.16 -17.92
CA GLY A 493 29.72 -5.34 -17.48
C GLY A 493 28.64 -5.30 -18.54
N LYS A 494 27.43 -5.03 -18.13
CA LYS A 494 26.26 -4.84 -18.99
C LYS A 494 26.08 -3.35 -19.30
N VAL A 495 25.53 -3.05 -20.46
CA VAL A 495 25.22 -1.68 -20.86
C VAL A 495 24.01 -1.16 -20.10
N VAL A 496 24.08 0.12 -19.72
CA VAL A 496 23.03 0.89 -19.06
C VAL A 496 22.77 2.16 -19.86
N ARG A 497 21.52 2.53 -20.03
CA ARG A 497 21.12 3.69 -20.85
C ARG A 497 20.18 4.62 -20.05
N GLY A 498 19.82 5.80 -20.65
CA GLY A 498 18.81 6.72 -20.16
C GLY A 498 19.29 7.79 -19.18
N GLY A 499 20.28 7.48 -18.35
CA GLY A 499 20.66 8.32 -17.22
C GLY A 499 19.62 8.25 -16.09
N ASP A 500 19.78 9.05 -15.04
CA ASP A 500 18.86 9.08 -13.91
C ASP A 500 18.65 10.50 -13.37
N PHE A 501 17.72 10.64 -12.41
CA PHE A 501 17.34 11.92 -11.80
C PHE A 501 18.49 12.65 -11.08
N THR A 502 19.65 12.00 -10.86
CA THR A 502 20.82 12.62 -10.23
C THR A 502 21.81 13.19 -11.24
N MET A 503 21.62 12.87 -12.52
CA MET A 503 22.53 13.29 -13.60
C MET A 503 22.09 14.62 -14.19
N ASP A 504 23.06 15.44 -14.55
CA ASP A 504 22.84 16.61 -15.40
C ASP A 504 22.60 16.15 -16.84
N LYS A 505 22.02 17.02 -17.66
CA LYS A 505 22.10 16.83 -19.11
C LYS A 505 23.59 16.81 -19.50
N LEU A 506 24.02 15.75 -20.09
CA LEU A 506 25.34 15.65 -20.70
C LEU A 506 25.26 16.12 -22.15
#